data_9066a5261252324b4f04ca8bd4dbdf22
#
_entry.id   9066a5261252324b4f04ca8bd4dbdf22
#
_cell.length_a   1.000
_cell.length_b   1.000
_cell.length_c   1.000
_cell.angle_alpha   90.00
_cell.angle_beta   90.00
_cell.angle_gamma   90.00
#
_symmetry.space_group_name_H-M   'P 1'
#
loop_
_entity.id
_entity.type
_entity.pdbx_description
1 polymer ?
#
loop_
_entity_poly.entity_id
_entity_poly.type
_entity_poly.pdbx_seq_one_letter_code
_entity_poly.pdbx_strand_id
1 'polypeptide(L)'
;MSALAEAEDADTPARDHWSLLSQGAEARVYGLDLCGLPAVAKHRHRKAYRIAALDGRLRRDRTLAEARALARCRARGVPAPAVLGVDAARCVLYLERVPGPTARAFVDANRADPARVGAVLAALGGAVARLHAAGLVHGDLTTSNAVCRAADDVVLIDFGLAGASAQVEDRAVDLYVLERALASTHRDADGLVAAVLAAYAAAAADAQQVLRRLGAVGGRGRAR
;
A
#
# COMPACT_ATOMS: atom_id res chain seq x y z
N MET A 1 29.16 -16.98 -2.38
CA MET A 1 27.84 -16.67 -1.78
C MET A 1 27.94 -16.94 -0.30
N SER A 2 27.53 -15.99 0.54
CA SER A 2 27.76 -16.05 2.00
C SER A 2 26.74 -16.98 2.66
N ALA A 3 27.13 -17.68 3.72
CA ALA A 3 26.25 -18.53 4.56
C ALA A 3 25.00 -17.79 5.08
N LEU A 4 25.02 -16.44 5.10
CA LEU A 4 23.87 -15.61 5.41
C LEU A 4 22.80 -15.59 4.30
N ALA A 5 23.20 -15.69 3.04
CA ALA A 5 22.28 -15.79 1.91
C ALA A 5 21.59 -17.18 1.86
N GLU A 6 22.33 -18.24 2.20
CA GLU A 6 21.78 -19.60 2.28
C GLU A 6 20.82 -19.78 3.47
N ALA A 7 21.09 -19.11 4.61
CA ALA A 7 20.16 -19.13 5.76
C ALA A 7 18.88 -18.31 5.51
N GLU A 8 18.94 -17.28 4.66
CA GLU A 8 17.74 -16.52 4.24
C GLU A 8 16.87 -17.32 3.26
N ASP A 9 17.46 -18.15 2.41
CA ASP A 9 16.71 -19.03 1.49
C ASP A 9 16.01 -20.18 2.22
N ALA A 10 16.58 -20.72 3.31
CA ALA A 10 15.97 -21.76 4.10
C ALA A 10 14.65 -21.35 4.81
N ASP A 11 14.43 -20.05 5.06
CA ASP A 11 13.19 -19.51 5.66
C ASP A 11 12.12 -19.18 4.60
N THR A 12 12.43 -19.30 3.32
CA THR A 12 11.51 -18.96 2.24
C THR A 12 10.57 -20.13 1.97
N PRO A 13 9.25 -19.97 2.13
CA PRO A 13 8.29 -21.04 1.81
C PRO A 13 8.05 -21.16 0.30
N ALA A 14 8.87 -20.47 -0.52
CA ALA A 14 8.73 -20.50 -1.97
C ALA A 14 8.85 -21.94 -2.49
N ARG A 15 7.92 -22.33 -3.35
CA ARG A 15 7.91 -23.60 -4.05
C ARG A 15 8.42 -23.36 -5.48
N ASP A 16 8.84 -24.39 -6.18
CA ASP A 16 9.42 -24.33 -7.53
C ASP A 16 8.59 -23.56 -8.55
N HIS A 17 7.28 -23.41 -8.30
CA HIS A 17 6.33 -22.67 -9.17
C HIS A 17 6.03 -21.24 -8.73
N TRP A 18 6.70 -20.70 -7.70
CA TRP A 18 6.54 -19.32 -7.26
C TRP A 18 7.53 -18.41 -7.99
N SER A 19 7.03 -17.30 -8.55
CA SER A 19 7.86 -16.28 -9.20
C SER A 19 8.07 -15.07 -8.29
N LEU A 20 9.31 -14.68 -8.03
CA LEU A 20 9.61 -13.46 -7.25
C LEU A 20 9.16 -12.22 -8.07
N LEU A 21 8.21 -11.46 -7.53
CA LEU A 21 7.71 -10.23 -8.13
C LEU A 21 8.43 -9.00 -7.58
N SER A 22 8.66 -8.96 -6.25
CA SER A 22 9.39 -7.85 -5.61
C SER A 22 10.03 -8.31 -4.30
N GLN A 23 11.11 -7.60 -3.93
CA GLN A 23 11.79 -7.79 -2.66
C GLN A 23 12.01 -6.42 -2.02
N GLY A 24 11.39 -6.23 -0.85
CA GLY A 24 11.57 -5.06 -0.01
C GLY A 24 12.36 -5.36 1.26
N ALA A 25 12.59 -4.32 2.06
CA ALA A 25 13.28 -4.47 3.34
C ALA A 25 12.52 -5.38 4.33
N GLU A 26 11.20 -5.44 4.28
CA GLU A 26 10.36 -6.14 5.26
C GLU A 26 9.80 -7.46 4.75
N ALA A 27 9.59 -7.61 3.43
CA ALA A 27 8.95 -8.77 2.83
C ALA A 27 9.43 -9.03 1.40
N ARG A 28 9.28 -10.29 0.98
CA ARG A 28 9.34 -10.71 -0.42
C ARG A 28 7.93 -11.01 -0.90
N VAL A 29 7.62 -10.63 -2.13
CA VAL A 29 6.32 -10.86 -2.76
C VAL A 29 6.50 -11.77 -3.94
N TYR A 30 5.79 -12.88 -3.95
CA TYR A 30 5.84 -13.90 -5.00
C TYR A 30 4.49 -13.97 -5.71
N GLY A 31 4.54 -14.16 -7.03
CA GLY A 31 3.38 -14.54 -7.83
C GLY A 31 3.22 -16.05 -7.85
N LEU A 32 1.98 -16.50 -7.73
CA LEU A 32 1.63 -17.93 -7.80
C LEU A 32 0.21 -18.13 -8.32
N ASP A 33 -0.12 -19.36 -8.65
CA ASP A 33 -1.50 -19.80 -8.79
C ASP A 33 -1.93 -20.50 -7.51
N LEU A 34 -3.06 -20.07 -6.95
CA LEU A 34 -3.65 -20.69 -5.77
C LEU A 34 -4.99 -21.33 -6.16
N CYS A 35 -4.95 -22.63 -6.46
CA CYS A 35 -6.13 -23.40 -6.88
C CYS A 35 -6.87 -22.79 -8.09
N GLY A 36 -6.12 -22.35 -9.12
CA GLY A 36 -6.66 -21.72 -10.31
C GLY A 36 -6.89 -20.21 -10.21
N LEU A 37 -6.57 -19.60 -9.07
CA LEU A 37 -6.70 -18.16 -8.86
C LEU A 37 -5.32 -17.50 -8.91
N PRO A 38 -5.13 -16.45 -9.75
CA PRO A 38 -3.94 -15.63 -9.69
C PRO A 38 -3.77 -14.99 -8.31
N ALA A 39 -2.67 -15.28 -7.64
CA ALA A 39 -2.42 -14.85 -6.27
C ALA A 39 -1.02 -14.28 -6.10
N VAL A 40 -0.82 -13.58 -4.99
CA VAL A 40 0.49 -13.19 -4.48
C VAL A 40 0.68 -13.74 -3.07
N ALA A 41 1.89 -14.25 -2.78
CA ALA A 41 2.31 -14.59 -1.43
C ALA A 41 3.29 -13.52 -0.93
N LYS A 42 2.88 -12.78 0.09
CA LYS A 42 3.73 -11.82 0.78
C LYS A 42 4.35 -12.49 1.99
N HIS A 43 5.63 -12.82 1.88
CA HIS A 43 6.42 -13.48 2.92
C HIS A 43 7.29 -12.48 3.67
N ARG A 44 7.09 -12.35 4.98
CA ARG A 44 7.95 -11.56 5.86
C ARG A 44 9.14 -12.41 6.29
N HIS A 45 10.31 -12.19 5.67
CA HIS A 45 11.52 -12.98 5.93
C HIS A 45 12.19 -12.59 7.26
N ARG A 46 13.00 -13.51 7.81
CA ARG A 46 13.76 -13.30 9.06
C ARG A 46 14.76 -12.16 8.91
N LYS A 47 14.99 -11.48 10.04
CA LYS A 47 16.03 -10.46 10.16
C LYS A 47 17.16 -11.01 11.03
N ALA A 48 18.32 -11.25 10.42
CA ALA A 48 19.47 -11.84 11.10
C ALA A 48 19.98 -11.02 12.29
N TYR A 49 19.75 -9.69 12.27
CA TYR A 49 20.15 -8.77 13.34
C TYR A 49 19.19 -8.74 14.54
N ARG A 50 18.05 -9.45 14.48
CA ARG A 50 17.06 -9.50 15.58
C ARG A 50 17.20 -10.81 16.35
N ILE A 51 16.87 -10.75 17.65
CA ILE A 51 16.71 -11.96 18.46
C ILE A 51 15.56 -12.80 17.86
N ALA A 52 15.84 -14.09 17.59
CA ALA A 52 14.93 -14.95 16.83
C ALA A 52 13.49 -15.03 17.38
N ALA A 53 13.33 -15.12 18.72
CA ALA A 53 12.01 -15.15 19.35
C ALA A 53 11.23 -13.83 19.14
N LEU A 54 11.90 -12.68 19.25
CA LEU A 54 11.30 -11.38 19.03
C LEU A 54 10.95 -11.17 17.55
N ASP A 55 11.86 -11.52 16.64
CA ASP A 55 11.64 -11.41 15.20
C ASP A 55 10.44 -12.24 14.75
N GLY A 56 10.35 -13.50 15.18
CA GLY A 56 9.24 -14.40 14.86
C GLY A 56 7.90 -13.83 15.32
N ARG A 57 7.84 -13.30 16.55
CA ARG A 57 6.63 -12.64 17.08
C ARG A 57 6.24 -11.42 16.26
N LEU A 58 7.16 -10.50 16.01
CA LEU A 58 6.91 -9.28 15.25
C LEU A 58 6.42 -9.56 13.83
N ARG A 59 7.05 -10.50 13.12
CA ARG A 59 6.64 -10.91 11.77
C ARG A 59 5.23 -11.46 11.75
N ARG A 60 4.93 -12.38 12.69
CA ARG A 60 3.60 -12.97 12.85
C ARG A 60 2.54 -11.91 13.14
N ASP A 61 2.79 -11.04 14.13
CA ASP A 61 1.84 -10.01 14.54
C ASP A 61 1.55 -9.04 13.38
N ARG A 62 2.57 -8.62 12.62
CA ARG A 62 2.42 -7.78 11.42
C ARG A 62 1.66 -8.48 10.30
N THR A 63 1.90 -9.78 10.07
CA THR A 63 1.16 -10.55 9.06
C THR A 63 -0.33 -10.61 9.40
N LEU A 64 -0.66 -10.89 10.66
CA LEU A 64 -2.04 -10.94 11.13
C LEU A 64 -2.71 -9.55 11.14
N ALA A 65 -1.96 -8.50 11.50
CA ALA A 65 -2.47 -7.13 11.49
C ALA A 65 -2.83 -6.68 10.07
N GLU A 66 -1.96 -6.94 9.09
CA GLU A 66 -2.20 -6.65 7.67
C GLU A 66 -3.42 -7.40 7.13
N ALA A 67 -3.53 -8.71 7.43
CA ALA A 67 -4.69 -9.51 7.04
C ALA A 67 -6.01 -8.94 7.59
N ARG A 68 -6.02 -8.52 8.86
CA ARG A 68 -7.20 -7.90 9.50
C ARG A 68 -7.53 -6.54 8.88
N ALA A 69 -6.53 -5.71 8.57
CA ALA A 69 -6.73 -4.42 7.92
C ALA A 69 -7.37 -4.61 6.52
N LEU A 70 -6.85 -5.52 5.71
CA LEU A 70 -7.40 -5.86 4.39
C LEU A 70 -8.84 -6.39 4.47
N ALA A 71 -9.13 -7.30 5.41
CA ALA A 71 -10.47 -7.82 5.62
C ALA A 71 -11.46 -6.69 6.01
N ARG A 72 -11.04 -5.75 6.87
CA ARG A 72 -11.84 -4.57 7.24
C ARG A 72 -12.05 -3.63 6.06
N CYS A 73 -11.03 -3.39 5.24
CA CYS A 73 -11.13 -2.60 4.01
C CYS A 73 -12.22 -3.19 3.10
N ARG A 74 -12.13 -4.47 2.79
CA ARG A 74 -13.10 -5.17 1.93
C ARG A 74 -14.52 -5.13 2.49
N ALA A 75 -14.69 -5.39 3.79
CA ALA A 75 -16.00 -5.35 4.45
C ALA A 75 -16.65 -3.95 4.42
N ARG A 76 -15.87 -2.90 4.19
CA ARG A 76 -16.34 -1.50 4.13
C ARG A 76 -16.28 -0.89 2.73
N GLY A 77 -16.11 -1.71 1.69
CA GLY A 77 -16.11 -1.28 0.29
C GLY A 77 -14.86 -0.46 -0.11
N VAL A 78 -13.77 -0.52 0.68
CA VAL A 78 -12.48 0.05 0.28
C VAL A 78 -11.85 -0.87 -0.76
N PRO A 79 -11.39 -0.35 -1.91
CA PRO A 79 -10.72 -1.16 -2.93
C PRO A 79 -9.35 -1.63 -2.42
N ALA A 80 -9.29 -2.89 -2.03
CA ALA A 80 -8.11 -3.58 -1.51
C ALA A 80 -8.14 -5.06 -1.93
N PRO A 81 -6.97 -5.73 -2.04
CA PRO A 81 -6.91 -7.15 -2.38
C PRO A 81 -7.68 -8.03 -1.40
N ALA A 82 -8.31 -9.08 -1.91
CA ALA A 82 -8.89 -10.10 -1.06
C ALA A 82 -7.80 -10.90 -0.34
N VAL A 83 -8.03 -11.23 0.94
CA VAL A 83 -7.20 -12.18 1.68
C VAL A 83 -7.66 -13.59 1.32
N LEU A 84 -6.79 -14.36 0.67
CA LEU A 84 -7.05 -15.75 0.25
C LEU A 84 -6.61 -16.75 1.32
N GLY A 85 -5.62 -16.39 2.15
CA GLY A 85 -5.14 -17.25 3.22
C GLY A 85 -4.06 -16.58 4.06
N VAL A 86 -3.81 -17.13 5.25
CA VAL A 86 -2.77 -16.67 6.17
C VAL A 86 -2.04 -17.88 6.75
N ASP A 87 -0.74 -17.98 6.50
CA ASP A 87 0.15 -18.89 7.24
C ASP A 87 0.90 -18.09 8.30
N ALA A 88 0.30 -18.03 9.49
CA ALA A 88 0.87 -17.26 10.59
C ALA A 88 2.18 -17.88 11.13
N ALA A 89 2.37 -19.19 10.97
CA ALA A 89 3.58 -19.89 11.42
C ALA A 89 4.78 -19.53 10.53
N ARG A 90 4.56 -19.48 9.22
CA ARG A 90 5.59 -19.08 8.24
C ARG A 90 5.58 -17.58 7.92
N CYS A 91 4.69 -16.78 8.51
CA CYS A 91 4.55 -15.36 8.27
C CYS A 91 4.27 -15.03 6.78
N VAL A 92 3.41 -15.81 6.13
CA VAL A 92 2.97 -15.63 4.74
C VAL A 92 1.52 -15.18 4.69
N LEU A 93 1.26 -14.15 3.90
CA LEU A 93 -0.07 -13.67 3.59
C LEU A 93 -0.35 -13.92 2.11
N TYR A 94 -1.39 -14.69 1.80
CA TYR A 94 -1.84 -14.97 0.45
C TYR A 94 -2.96 -14.01 0.08
N LEU A 95 -2.77 -13.27 -1.01
CA LEU A 95 -3.65 -12.21 -1.46
C LEU A 95 -4.06 -12.41 -2.91
N GLU A 96 -5.20 -11.86 -3.29
CA GLU A 96 -5.57 -11.65 -4.68
C GLU A 96 -4.47 -10.92 -5.43
N ARG A 97 -4.09 -11.43 -6.60
CA ARG A 97 -3.20 -10.70 -7.51
C ARG A 97 -4.01 -9.67 -8.27
N VAL A 98 -3.87 -8.41 -7.89
CA VAL A 98 -4.50 -7.29 -8.59
C VAL A 98 -3.79 -7.09 -9.93
N PRO A 99 -4.48 -7.23 -11.08
CA PRO A 99 -3.85 -7.01 -12.39
C PRO A 99 -3.65 -5.50 -12.65
N GLY A 100 -2.60 -5.18 -13.39
CA GLY A 100 -2.31 -3.82 -13.83
C GLY A 100 -1.01 -3.24 -13.27
N PRO A 101 -0.59 -2.07 -13.77
CA PRO A 101 0.58 -1.35 -13.30
C PRO A 101 0.27 -0.62 -11.97
N THR A 102 1.32 -0.28 -11.23
CA THR A 102 1.18 0.67 -10.11
C THR A 102 0.78 2.04 -10.63
N ALA A 103 0.11 2.86 -9.81
CA ALA A 103 -0.25 4.22 -10.18
C ALA A 103 1.00 5.05 -10.57
N ARG A 104 2.14 4.82 -9.91
CA ARG A 104 3.42 5.38 -10.30
C ARG A 104 3.78 5.02 -11.75
N ALA A 105 3.83 3.74 -12.08
CA ALA A 105 4.18 3.28 -13.42
C ALA A 105 3.17 3.75 -14.46
N PHE A 106 1.88 3.80 -14.10
CA PHE A 106 0.83 4.30 -14.98
C PHE A 106 1.02 5.78 -15.32
N VAL A 107 1.26 6.64 -14.33
CA VAL A 107 1.51 8.07 -14.51
C VAL A 107 2.76 8.28 -15.37
N ASP A 108 3.84 7.54 -15.09
CA ASP A 108 5.08 7.63 -15.87
C ASP A 108 4.89 7.25 -17.36
N ALA A 109 4.10 6.21 -17.63
CA ALA A 109 3.85 5.73 -18.99
C ALA A 109 2.85 6.60 -19.77
N ASN A 110 1.99 7.38 -19.09
CA ASN A 110 0.92 8.14 -19.72
C ASN A 110 1.08 9.67 -19.58
N ARG A 111 2.29 10.17 -19.36
CA ARG A 111 2.57 11.62 -19.17
C ARG A 111 2.04 12.50 -20.30
N ALA A 112 1.98 11.98 -21.51
CA ALA A 112 1.47 12.68 -22.70
C ALA A 112 -0.07 12.74 -22.75
N ASP A 113 -0.78 12.04 -21.84
CA ASP A 113 -2.24 11.99 -21.77
C ASP A 113 -2.74 12.44 -20.38
N PRO A 114 -2.87 13.77 -20.18
CA PRO A 114 -3.32 14.33 -18.90
C PRO A 114 -4.72 13.84 -18.48
N ALA A 115 -5.59 13.50 -19.43
CA ALA A 115 -6.94 13.04 -19.12
C ALA A 115 -6.91 11.65 -18.46
N ARG A 116 -6.12 10.71 -19.00
CA ARG A 116 -5.93 9.40 -18.41
C ARG A 116 -5.24 9.46 -17.05
N VAL A 117 -4.21 10.28 -16.92
CA VAL A 117 -3.54 10.52 -15.65
C VAL A 117 -4.51 11.11 -14.63
N GLY A 118 -5.29 12.12 -15.02
CA GLY A 118 -6.31 12.73 -14.17
C GLY A 118 -7.36 11.73 -13.66
N ALA A 119 -7.82 10.81 -14.51
CA ALA A 119 -8.78 9.78 -14.13
C ALA A 119 -8.21 8.85 -13.04
N VAL A 120 -6.97 8.38 -13.19
CA VAL A 120 -6.31 7.53 -12.17
C VAL A 120 -6.11 8.28 -10.85
N LEU A 121 -5.70 9.55 -10.91
CA LEU A 121 -5.50 10.34 -9.68
C LEU A 121 -6.84 10.63 -8.99
N ALA A 122 -7.91 10.84 -9.75
CA ALA A 122 -9.25 10.97 -9.19
C ALA A 122 -9.72 9.67 -8.52
N ALA A 123 -9.51 8.52 -9.17
CA ALA A 123 -9.80 7.21 -8.59
C ALA A 123 -8.99 6.95 -7.31
N LEU A 124 -7.71 7.33 -7.29
CA LEU A 124 -6.85 7.23 -6.11
C LEU A 124 -7.37 8.10 -4.96
N GLY A 125 -7.68 9.37 -5.21
CA GLY A 125 -8.26 10.26 -4.20
C GLY A 125 -9.57 9.73 -3.61
N GLY A 126 -10.44 9.19 -4.46
CA GLY A 126 -11.68 8.53 -4.04
C GLY A 126 -11.45 7.25 -3.23
N ALA A 127 -10.44 6.44 -3.58
CA ALA A 127 -10.07 5.24 -2.82
C ALA A 127 -9.57 5.58 -1.41
N VAL A 128 -8.73 6.63 -1.30
CA VAL A 128 -8.23 7.13 -0.01
C VAL A 128 -9.36 7.70 0.84
N ALA A 129 -10.31 8.44 0.24
CA ALA A 129 -11.47 8.94 0.97
C ALA A 129 -12.32 7.79 1.56
N ARG A 130 -12.55 6.72 0.79
CA ARG A 130 -13.24 5.50 1.29
C ARG A 130 -12.47 4.83 2.42
N LEU A 131 -11.13 4.75 2.33
CA LEU A 131 -10.29 4.20 3.39
C LEU A 131 -10.45 5.00 4.68
N HIS A 132 -10.34 6.32 4.62
CA HIS A 132 -10.50 7.20 5.77
C HIS A 132 -11.93 7.18 6.34
N ALA A 133 -12.95 7.12 5.50
CA ALA A 133 -14.35 6.95 5.92
C ALA A 133 -14.58 5.59 6.62
N ALA A 134 -13.81 4.55 6.26
CA ALA A 134 -13.82 3.27 6.95
C ALA A 134 -13.13 3.30 8.33
N GLY A 135 -12.60 4.45 8.77
CA GLY A 135 -11.85 4.60 10.02
C GLY A 135 -10.50 3.92 10.00
N LEU A 136 -9.86 3.90 8.84
CA LEU A 136 -8.54 3.31 8.61
C LEU A 136 -7.60 4.35 8.01
N VAL A 137 -6.32 4.25 8.33
CA VAL A 137 -5.22 4.95 7.66
C VAL A 137 -4.25 3.93 7.09
N HIS A 138 -3.59 4.27 5.98
CA HIS A 138 -2.69 3.36 5.27
C HIS A 138 -1.32 3.24 5.95
N GLY A 139 -0.79 4.37 6.41
CA GLY A 139 0.51 4.46 7.07
C GLY A 139 1.73 4.46 6.13
N ASP A 140 1.54 4.09 4.85
CA ASP A 140 2.55 4.16 3.78
C ASP A 140 1.89 4.45 2.43
N LEU A 141 1.11 5.53 2.38
CA LEU A 141 0.31 5.88 1.21
C LEU A 141 1.18 6.49 0.11
N THR A 142 1.57 5.68 -0.87
CA THR A 142 2.37 6.10 -2.03
C THR A 142 1.73 5.65 -3.34
N THR A 143 2.13 6.24 -4.45
CA THR A 143 1.69 5.80 -5.79
C THR A 143 2.20 4.42 -6.19
N SER A 144 3.23 3.91 -5.52
CA SER A 144 3.70 2.52 -5.68
C SER A 144 2.81 1.51 -4.95
N ASN A 145 2.07 1.95 -3.93
CA ASN A 145 1.15 1.15 -3.13
C ASN A 145 -0.32 1.29 -3.60
N ALA A 146 -0.51 1.63 -4.87
CA ALA A 146 -1.79 1.66 -5.55
C ALA A 146 -1.64 1.02 -6.93
N VAL A 147 -2.55 0.13 -7.32
CA VAL A 147 -2.56 -0.58 -8.62
C VAL A 147 -3.76 -0.14 -9.42
N CYS A 148 -3.54 0.18 -10.70
CA CYS A 148 -4.57 0.59 -11.64
C CYS A 148 -5.08 -0.64 -12.41
N ARG A 149 -6.26 -1.16 -12.06
CA ARG A 149 -6.93 -2.20 -12.86
C ARG A 149 -7.52 -1.61 -14.14
N ALA A 150 -8.01 -0.38 -14.06
CA ALA A 150 -8.46 0.46 -15.16
C ALA A 150 -8.15 1.93 -14.82
N ALA A 151 -8.42 2.85 -15.75
CA ALA A 151 -8.15 4.28 -15.53
C ALA A 151 -9.00 4.89 -14.39
N ASP A 152 -10.16 4.33 -14.11
CA ASP A 152 -11.10 4.74 -13.08
C ASP A 152 -11.18 3.76 -11.90
N ASP A 153 -10.36 2.71 -11.88
CA ASP A 153 -10.36 1.67 -10.85
C ASP A 153 -8.96 1.46 -10.26
N VAL A 154 -8.75 2.06 -9.11
CA VAL A 154 -7.51 2.00 -8.34
C VAL A 154 -7.72 1.19 -7.06
N VAL A 155 -6.84 0.22 -6.83
CA VAL A 155 -6.82 -0.68 -5.67
C VAL A 155 -5.61 -0.35 -4.80
N LEU A 156 -5.83 -0.02 -3.54
CA LEU A 156 -4.76 0.19 -2.56
C LEU A 156 -4.15 -1.15 -2.14
N ILE A 157 -2.84 -1.23 -2.10
CA ILE A 157 -2.08 -2.43 -1.73
C ILE A 157 -1.08 -2.13 -0.61
N ASP A 158 -0.53 -3.17 0.01
CA ASP A 158 0.48 -3.06 1.07
C ASP A 158 0.01 -2.34 2.34
N PHE A 159 -0.89 -3.00 3.07
CA PHE A 159 -1.43 -2.52 4.35
C PHE A 159 -0.55 -2.89 5.57
N GLY A 160 0.75 -3.09 5.35
CA GLY A 160 1.70 -3.51 6.38
C GLY A 160 1.90 -2.52 7.53
N LEU A 161 1.58 -1.24 7.32
CA LEU A 161 1.62 -0.18 8.32
C LEU A 161 0.23 0.41 8.62
N ALA A 162 -0.83 -0.18 8.05
CA ALA A 162 -2.17 0.33 8.22
C ALA A 162 -2.67 0.20 9.67
N GLY A 163 -3.43 1.17 10.09
CA GLY A 163 -4.00 1.25 11.42
C GLY A 163 -5.45 1.73 11.45
N ALA A 164 -6.14 1.40 12.55
CA ALA A 164 -7.43 2.01 12.82
C ALA A 164 -7.22 3.41 13.41
N SER A 165 -7.76 4.42 12.76
CA SER A 165 -7.78 5.78 13.30
C SER A 165 -8.99 6.55 12.78
N ALA A 166 -9.61 7.31 13.68
CA ALA A 166 -10.62 8.30 13.38
C ALA A 166 -10.08 9.73 13.47
N GLN A 167 -8.78 9.91 13.76
CA GLN A 167 -8.18 11.22 13.99
C GLN A 167 -7.91 11.94 12.67
N VAL A 168 -8.27 13.22 12.62
CA VAL A 168 -7.99 14.09 11.47
C VAL A 168 -6.49 14.21 11.19
N GLU A 169 -5.67 14.20 12.25
CA GLU A 169 -4.21 14.24 12.16
C GLU A 169 -3.66 13.07 11.34
N ASP A 170 -4.06 11.83 11.67
CA ASP A 170 -3.53 10.63 11.04
C ASP A 170 -3.93 10.57 9.55
N ARG A 171 -5.15 11.01 9.21
CA ARG A 171 -5.61 11.14 7.82
C ARG A 171 -4.82 12.21 7.07
N ALA A 172 -4.50 13.32 7.72
CA ALA A 172 -3.67 14.37 7.13
C ALA A 172 -2.22 13.88 6.91
N VAL A 173 -1.68 13.06 7.81
CA VAL A 173 -0.36 12.43 7.65
C VAL A 173 -0.36 11.47 6.46
N ASP A 174 -1.39 10.64 6.28
CA ASP A 174 -1.51 9.77 5.10
C ASP A 174 -1.46 10.58 3.79
N LEU A 175 -2.25 11.66 3.71
CA LEU A 175 -2.22 12.56 2.54
C LEU A 175 -0.87 13.25 2.36
N TYR A 176 -0.20 13.64 3.45
CA TYR A 176 1.13 14.24 3.39
C TYR A 176 2.18 13.26 2.85
N VAL A 177 2.11 11.98 3.25
CA VAL A 177 2.98 10.94 2.68
C VAL A 177 2.76 10.80 1.18
N LEU A 178 1.49 10.82 0.72
CA LEU A 178 1.16 10.78 -0.71
C LEU A 178 1.66 12.01 -1.48
N GLU A 179 1.49 13.22 -0.93
CA GLU A 179 2.07 14.45 -1.50
C GLU A 179 3.60 14.30 -1.68
N ARG A 180 4.29 13.84 -0.63
CA ARG A 180 5.74 13.66 -0.66
C ARG A 180 6.17 12.60 -1.67
N ALA A 181 5.42 11.50 -1.77
CA ALA A 181 5.68 10.46 -2.76
C ALA A 181 5.53 10.98 -4.19
N LEU A 182 4.48 11.74 -4.48
CA LEU A 182 4.29 12.39 -5.79
C LEU A 182 5.41 13.39 -6.08
N ALA A 183 5.73 14.27 -5.14
CA ALA A 183 6.75 15.31 -5.29
C ALA A 183 8.17 14.73 -5.50
N SER A 184 8.49 13.59 -4.87
CA SER A 184 9.78 12.94 -5.04
C SER A 184 9.92 12.14 -6.34
N THR A 185 8.80 11.78 -6.97
CA THR A 185 8.77 10.83 -8.09
C THR A 185 8.52 11.51 -9.42
N HIS A 186 7.74 12.60 -9.45
CA HIS A 186 7.26 13.24 -10.68
C HIS A 186 7.67 14.71 -10.74
N ARG A 187 8.09 15.19 -11.94
CA ARG A 187 8.54 16.58 -12.14
C ARG A 187 7.41 17.59 -12.00
N ASP A 188 6.18 17.24 -12.44
CA ASP A 188 4.98 18.11 -12.41
C ASP A 188 4.08 17.75 -11.23
N ALA A 189 4.66 17.55 -10.06
CA ALA A 189 3.99 17.01 -8.89
C ALA A 189 2.80 17.87 -8.40
N ASP A 190 2.89 19.18 -8.51
CA ASP A 190 1.86 20.10 -7.98
C ASP A 190 0.49 19.85 -8.62
N GLY A 191 0.46 19.68 -9.94
CA GLY A 191 -0.77 19.35 -10.66
C GLY A 191 -1.35 17.97 -10.29
N LEU A 192 -0.47 16.98 -10.11
CA LEU A 192 -0.86 15.62 -9.71
C LEU A 192 -1.41 15.60 -8.28
N VAL A 193 -0.75 16.29 -7.36
CA VAL A 193 -1.20 16.46 -5.97
C VAL A 193 -2.56 17.15 -5.94
N ALA A 194 -2.72 18.27 -6.66
CA ALA A 194 -3.98 19.01 -6.71
C ALA A 194 -5.14 18.12 -7.20
N ALA A 195 -4.92 17.31 -8.23
CA ALA A 195 -5.93 16.40 -8.76
C ALA A 195 -6.38 15.33 -7.73
N VAL A 196 -5.44 14.71 -7.02
CA VAL A 196 -5.76 13.73 -5.96
C VAL A 196 -6.49 14.38 -4.81
N LEU A 197 -6.02 15.54 -4.33
CA LEU A 197 -6.65 16.25 -3.20
C LEU A 197 -8.04 16.77 -3.55
N ALA A 198 -8.27 17.23 -4.78
CA ALA A 198 -9.59 17.63 -5.25
C ALA A 198 -10.58 16.46 -5.25
N ALA A 199 -10.15 15.28 -5.73
CA ALA A 199 -10.97 14.07 -5.71
C ALA A 199 -11.25 13.57 -4.28
N TYR A 200 -10.24 13.62 -3.41
CA TYR A 200 -10.42 13.34 -1.99
C TYR A 200 -11.44 14.30 -1.35
N ALA A 201 -11.31 15.61 -1.64
CA ALA A 201 -12.21 16.62 -1.11
C ALA A 201 -13.66 16.42 -1.54
N ALA A 202 -13.88 15.97 -2.77
CA ALA A 202 -15.21 15.70 -3.30
C ALA A 202 -15.86 14.44 -2.66
N ALA A 203 -15.05 13.49 -2.17
CA ALA A 203 -15.52 12.19 -1.68
C ALA A 203 -15.58 12.08 -0.15
N ALA A 204 -14.75 12.82 0.59
CA ALA A 204 -14.65 12.71 2.06
C ALA A 204 -15.54 13.74 2.75
N ALA A 205 -16.39 13.31 3.67
CA ALA A 205 -17.32 14.18 4.39
C ALA A 205 -16.60 15.22 5.29
N ASP A 206 -15.45 14.88 5.84
CA ASP A 206 -14.61 15.74 6.70
C ASP A 206 -13.40 16.35 6.00
N ALA A 207 -13.40 16.31 4.66
CA ALA A 207 -12.28 16.75 3.82
C ALA A 207 -11.72 18.13 4.22
N GLN A 208 -12.58 19.11 4.50
CA GLN A 208 -12.16 20.45 4.86
C GLN A 208 -11.29 20.49 6.13
N GLN A 209 -11.60 19.64 7.12
CA GLN A 209 -10.82 19.54 8.36
C GLN A 209 -9.47 18.89 8.09
N VAL A 210 -9.48 17.78 7.33
CA VAL A 210 -8.28 17.01 6.98
C VAL A 210 -7.33 17.86 6.14
N LEU A 211 -7.83 18.57 5.11
CA LEU A 211 -6.99 19.40 4.23
C LEU A 211 -6.42 20.62 4.96
N ARG A 212 -7.17 21.26 5.87
CA ARG A 212 -6.60 22.30 6.75
C ARG A 212 -5.47 21.76 7.60
N ARG A 213 -5.64 20.53 8.14
CA ARG A 213 -4.62 19.89 8.95
C ARG A 213 -3.40 19.49 8.12
N LEU A 214 -3.58 19.02 6.89
CA LEU A 214 -2.52 18.75 5.94
C LEU A 214 -1.61 19.97 5.72
N GLY A 215 -2.18 21.16 5.53
CA GLY A 215 -1.41 22.40 5.42
C GLY A 215 -0.52 22.68 6.65
N ALA A 216 -1.02 22.39 7.85
CA ALA A 216 -0.25 22.55 9.09
C ALA A 216 0.84 21.48 9.26
N VAL A 217 0.60 20.23 8.81
CA VAL A 217 1.60 19.15 8.80
C VAL A 217 2.73 19.48 7.83
N GLY A 218 2.41 19.91 6.60
CA GLY A 218 3.39 20.28 5.58
C GLY A 218 4.26 21.48 5.99
N GLY A 219 3.72 22.44 6.74
CA GLY A 219 4.48 23.56 7.32
C GLY A 219 5.57 23.10 8.30
N ARG A 220 5.27 22.13 9.14
CA ARG A 220 6.25 21.55 10.11
C ARG A 220 7.35 20.74 9.44
N GLY A 221 7.06 20.07 8.33
CA GLY A 221 8.04 19.28 7.57
C GLY A 221 9.04 20.14 6.77
N ARG A 222 8.72 21.41 6.48
CA ARG A 222 9.60 22.36 5.78
C ARG A 222 10.51 23.16 6.71
N ALA A 223 10.24 23.13 8.01
CA ALA A 223 11.01 23.86 9.04
C ALA A 223 12.13 23.03 9.68
N ARG A 224 12.42 21.84 9.16
CA ARG A 224 13.53 20.96 9.51
C ARG A 224 14.41 20.72 8.29
#